data_75cf4b9f68e11658d8a1220c63267ad9
#
_entry.id   75cf4b9f68e11658d8a1220c63267ad9
#
_cell.length_a   1.000
_cell.length_b   1.000
_cell.length_c   1.000
_cell.angle_alpha   90.00
_cell.angle_beta   90.00
_cell.angle_gamma   90.00
#
_symmetry.space_group_name_H-M   'P 1'
#
loop_
_entity.id
_entity.type
_entity.pdbx_description
1 polymer ?
#
loop_
_entity_poly.entity_id
_entity_poly.type
_entity_poly.pdbx_seq_one_letter_code
_entity_poly.pdbx_strand_id
1 'polypeptide(L)'
;MKITDAIKWFKETFAPDLQALTVNTPFDRDLLCAIAYQETGFIWSNLIGKVPVTEIPFLCVGDTIDAPNRKAFPINKQALLNVNDGGVMFDIARDCLIKMAQFIKGYSVAVKNPNKFCHGFGIFQYDLQHFKNDPEFFLQKKWADPKNSFLLCIKELFEAKARQKWKSKPTLNDNEKIFVAIAYNRGKADLSRGFKQGHQSDDGRFYGENIFDYFSIAKSVITAGMDSTNGPAPIPAPTPLAPAKKIYRVKVTSNTLNLRSEPTIPADNPSANRIAALPNGHLVSLLSGSAGDKWFEVETSLNGANLRGFAASDFLELVTTKAKAIPVMRPFAGEPQSGIAAVFMPKIRGRITKRTAIAGPFSLNEPNQPSRSSTAEPSVLRKEVIKIIEWLNVEKPAHKRYQPCEGKTFCNIYAHDFCNLAGI
;
A
#
# COMPACT_ATOMS: atom_id res chain seq x y z
N MET A 1 -8.93 -8.10 22.33
CA MET A 1 -7.97 -8.69 21.38
C MET A 1 -6.85 -7.69 21.14
N LYS A 2 -5.58 -8.13 20.94
CA LYS A 2 -4.48 -7.21 20.56
C LYS A 2 -4.66 -6.78 19.11
N ILE A 3 -4.20 -5.58 18.76
CA ILE A 3 -4.30 -5.01 17.39
C ILE A 3 -3.68 -5.95 16.35
N THR A 4 -2.49 -6.48 16.64
CA THR A 4 -1.77 -7.41 15.77
C THR A 4 -2.58 -8.68 15.47
N ASP A 5 -3.23 -9.25 16.53
CA ASP A 5 -4.03 -10.47 16.39
C ASP A 5 -5.32 -10.19 15.58
N ALA A 6 -5.91 -9.02 15.78
CA ALA A 6 -7.09 -8.59 15.04
C ALA A 6 -6.76 -8.39 13.54
N ILE A 7 -5.70 -7.66 13.23
CA ILE A 7 -5.25 -7.45 11.85
C ILE A 7 -4.86 -8.79 11.18
N LYS A 8 -4.20 -9.69 11.92
CA LYS A 8 -3.89 -11.03 11.45
C LYS A 8 -5.16 -11.80 11.07
N TRP A 9 -6.12 -11.85 11.99
CA TRP A 9 -7.40 -12.52 11.74
C TRP A 9 -8.10 -11.95 10.50
N PHE A 10 -8.16 -10.63 10.36
CA PHE A 10 -8.78 -9.97 9.21
C PHE A 10 -8.07 -10.34 7.90
N LYS A 11 -6.75 -10.26 7.89
CA LYS A 11 -5.90 -10.59 6.74
C LYS A 11 -6.06 -12.05 6.30
N GLU A 12 -6.18 -12.99 7.25
CA GLU A 12 -6.39 -14.41 6.98
C GLU A 12 -7.83 -14.70 6.54
N THR A 13 -8.81 -14.12 7.21
CA THR A 13 -10.24 -14.36 6.95
C THR A 13 -10.66 -13.89 5.56
N PHE A 14 -10.19 -12.72 5.14
CA PHE A 14 -10.54 -12.12 3.85
C PHE A 14 -9.44 -12.23 2.80
N ALA A 15 -8.48 -13.14 3.00
CA ALA A 15 -7.34 -13.31 2.13
C ALA A 15 -7.65 -13.47 0.64
N PRO A 16 -8.64 -14.30 0.22
CA PRO A 16 -8.98 -14.46 -1.19
C PRO A 16 -9.48 -13.15 -1.82
N ASP A 17 -10.37 -12.44 -1.13
CA ASP A 17 -10.94 -11.19 -1.63
C ASP A 17 -9.89 -10.07 -1.67
N LEU A 18 -9.09 -9.94 -0.62
CA LEU A 18 -7.98 -8.99 -0.56
C LEU A 18 -6.99 -9.22 -1.71
N GLN A 19 -6.64 -10.48 -1.97
CA GLN A 19 -5.72 -10.82 -3.07
C GLN A 19 -6.34 -10.52 -4.43
N ALA A 20 -7.56 -10.98 -4.68
CA ALA A 20 -8.22 -10.82 -5.98
C ALA A 20 -8.44 -9.34 -6.34
N LEU A 21 -8.76 -8.51 -5.36
CA LEU A 21 -9.14 -7.12 -5.59
C LEU A 21 -7.97 -6.14 -5.57
N THR A 22 -6.81 -6.51 -5.01
CA THR A 22 -5.61 -5.65 -5.03
C THR A 22 -4.70 -5.92 -6.23
N VAL A 23 -4.85 -7.06 -6.90
CA VAL A 23 -4.11 -7.37 -8.14
C VAL A 23 -4.34 -6.27 -9.19
N ASN A 24 -3.25 -5.80 -9.81
CA ASN A 24 -3.26 -4.73 -10.81
C ASN A 24 -3.74 -3.35 -10.30
N THR A 25 -3.75 -3.14 -8.99
CA THR A 25 -3.98 -1.82 -8.40
C THR A 25 -2.70 -1.28 -7.75
N PRO A 26 -2.58 0.04 -7.52
CA PRO A 26 -1.48 0.60 -6.76
C PRO A 26 -1.60 0.39 -5.25
N PHE A 27 -2.63 -0.30 -4.80
CA PHE A 27 -2.94 -0.57 -3.40
C PHE A 27 -2.63 -2.02 -3.08
N ASP A 28 -2.27 -2.30 -1.83
CA ASP A 28 -2.00 -3.65 -1.36
C ASP A 28 -2.97 -4.08 -0.24
N ARG A 29 -2.89 -5.35 0.09
CA ARG A 29 -3.70 -5.96 1.15
C ARG A 29 -3.50 -5.29 2.50
N ASP A 30 -2.27 -4.88 2.77
CA ASP A 30 -1.88 -4.31 4.05
C ASP A 30 -2.52 -2.94 4.26
N LEU A 31 -2.62 -2.13 3.19
CA LEU A 31 -3.34 -0.86 3.21
C LEU A 31 -4.84 -1.06 3.51
N LEU A 32 -5.46 -2.04 2.83
CA LEU A 32 -6.89 -2.32 3.06
C LEU A 32 -7.12 -2.82 4.49
N CYS A 33 -6.23 -3.67 5.03
CA CYS A 33 -6.31 -4.11 6.43
C CYS A 33 -6.17 -2.95 7.42
N ALA A 34 -5.27 -2.01 7.15
CA ALA A 34 -5.08 -0.82 7.97
C ALA A 34 -6.33 0.07 7.98
N ILE A 35 -6.90 0.33 6.81
CA ILE A 35 -8.14 1.11 6.69
C ILE A 35 -9.30 0.39 7.37
N ALA A 36 -9.48 -0.91 7.13
CA ALA A 36 -10.53 -1.71 7.77
C ALA A 36 -10.42 -1.68 9.30
N TYR A 37 -9.19 -1.75 9.82
CA TYR A 37 -8.97 -1.66 11.26
C TYR A 37 -9.29 -0.26 11.79
N GLN A 38 -8.87 0.80 11.11
CA GLN A 38 -9.17 2.18 11.49
C GLN A 38 -10.67 2.47 11.48
N GLU A 39 -11.40 2.00 10.47
CA GLU A 39 -12.82 2.30 10.31
C GLU A 39 -13.70 1.49 11.27
N THR A 40 -13.46 0.18 11.36
CA THR A 40 -14.37 -0.72 12.11
C THR A 40 -13.65 -1.78 12.95
N GLY A 41 -12.34 -1.69 13.14
CA GLY A 41 -11.56 -2.67 13.89
C GLY A 41 -12.07 -2.88 15.32
N PHE A 42 -12.52 -1.81 15.98
CA PHE A 42 -13.14 -1.92 17.30
C PHE A 42 -14.43 -2.76 17.26
N ILE A 43 -15.24 -2.65 16.20
CA ILE A 43 -16.49 -3.38 16.07
C ILE A 43 -16.20 -4.85 15.81
N TRP A 44 -15.59 -5.18 14.67
CA TRP A 44 -15.43 -6.58 14.27
C TRP A 44 -14.48 -7.38 15.18
N SER A 45 -13.47 -6.77 15.79
CA SER A 45 -12.62 -7.47 16.76
C SER A 45 -13.37 -7.89 18.03
N ASN A 46 -14.44 -7.17 18.39
CA ASN A 46 -15.33 -7.55 19.48
C ASN A 46 -16.38 -8.60 19.08
N LEU A 47 -16.62 -8.81 17.79
CA LEU A 47 -17.58 -9.79 17.26
C LEU A 47 -16.94 -11.16 16.99
N ILE A 48 -15.62 -11.23 16.83
CA ILE A 48 -14.88 -12.49 16.61
C ILE A 48 -15.21 -13.49 17.72
N GLY A 49 -15.65 -14.69 17.32
CA GLY A 49 -16.03 -15.76 18.23
C GLY A 49 -17.39 -15.59 18.93
N LYS A 50 -18.10 -14.47 18.67
CA LYS A 50 -19.45 -14.23 19.23
C LYS A 50 -20.55 -14.40 18.19
N VAL A 51 -20.23 -14.18 16.93
CA VAL A 51 -21.14 -14.37 15.78
C VAL A 51 -20.42 -15.12 14.67
N PRO A 52 -21.16 -15.75 13.74
CA PRO A 52 -20.57 -16.32 12.54
C PRO A 52 -19.78 -15.27 11.74
N VAL A 53 -18.67 -15.67 11.13
CA VAL A 53 -17.81 -14.76 10.34
C VAL A 53 -18.60 -14.05 9.25
N THR A 54 -19.56 -14.75 8.63
CA THR A 54 -20.44 -14.22 7.59
C THR A 54 -21.37 -13.10 8.04
N GLU A 55 -21.63 -12.98 9.35
CA GLU A 55 -22.47 -11.92 9.93
C GLU A 55 -21.66 -10.68 10.32
N ILE A 56 -20.34 -10.82 10.50
CA ILE A 56 -19.49 -9.71 10.95
C ILE A 56 -19.58 -8.50 9.99
N PRO A 57 -19.49 -8.63 8.66
CA PRO A 57 -19.59 -7.48 7.76
C PRO A 57 -20.94 -6.75 7.86
N PHE A 58 -22.03 -7.49 8.02
CA PHE A 58 -23.36 -6.90 8.23
C PHE A 58 -23.42 -6.05 9.50
N LEU A 59 -22.78 -6.50 10.59
CA LEU A 59 -22.74 -5.81 11.88
C LEU A 59 -21.66 -4.71 11.95
N CYS A 60 -20.80 -4.59 10.94
CA CYS A 60 -19.86 -3.48 10.81
C CYS A 60 -20.62 -2.21 10.40
N VAL A 61 -21.41 -1.67 11.30
CA VAL A 61 -22.13 -0.41 11.12
C VAL A 61 -21.72 0.53 12.24
N GLY A 62 -21.59 1.79 11.94
CA GLY A 62 -21.07 2.71 12.92
C GLY A 62 -21.68 4.09 12.86
N ASP A 63 -21.15 4.93 13.70
CA ASP A 63 -21.55 6.31 13.90
C ASP A 63 -23.06 6.49 13.96
N THR A 64 -23.54 7.05 15.04
CA THR A 64 -24.98 7.28 15.16
C THR A 64 -25.29 8.73 14.87
N ILE A 65 -26.26 8.94 14.00
CA ILE A 65 -26.75 10.30 13.74
C ILE A 65 -27.52 10.78 14.95
N ASP A 66 -27.03 11.86 15.46
CA ASP A 66 -27.55 12.77 16.43
C ASP A 66 -26.44 13.76 16.85
N ALA A 67 -25.35 13.76 16.11
CA ALA A 67 -24.29 14.74 16.37
C ALA A 67 -24.84 16.14 16.01
N PRO A 68 -24.83 17.10 16.92
CA PRO A 68 -25.39 18.43 16.69
C PRO A 68 -24.71 19.18 15.55
N ASN A 69 -23.58 18.70 15.07
CA ASN A 69 -22.75 19.37 14.06
C ASN A 69 -22.65 18.62 12.72
N ARG A 70 -23.44 17.53 12.49
CA ARG A 70 -23.42 16.83 11.21
C ARG A 70 -24.01 17.71 10.09
N LYS A 71 -23.19 17.98 9.06
CA LYS A 71 -23.59 18.76 7.88
C LYS A 71 -23.96 17.88 6.69
N ALA A 72 -23.44 16.65 6.64
CA ALA A 72 -23.74 15.70 5.56
C ALA A 72 -25.16 15.15 5.69
N PHE A 73 -25.75 14.78 4.54
CA PHE A 73 -27.04 14.07 4.52
C PHE A 73 -26.89 12.64 5.11
N PRO A 74 -27.90 12.14 5.82
CA PRO A 74 -29.00 12.90 6.43
C PRO A 74 -28.50 13.60 7.70
N ILE A 75 -28.94 14.83 7.91
CA ILE A 75 -28.55 15.58 9.13
C ILE A 75 -29.29 15.09 10.38
N ASN A 76 -30.45 14.42 10.20
CA ASN A 76 -31.26 13.81 11.25
C ASN A 76 -32.25 12.81 10.65
N LYS A 77 -33.04 12.15 11.50
CA LYS A 77 -34.11 11.21 11.09
C LYS A 77 -35.08 11.83 10.10
N GLN A 78 -35.58 13.04 10.37
CA GLN A 78 -36.59 13.67 9.50
C GLN A 78 -36.04 13.94 8.10
N ALA A 79 -34.75 14.34 8.00
CA ALA A 79 -34.12 14.55 6.70
C ALA A 79 -34.01 13.24 5.90
N LEU A 80 -33.83 12.10 6.58
CA LEU A 80 -33.85 10.79 5.94
C LEU A 80 -35.28 10.40 5.51
N LEU A 81 -36.25 10.56 6.39
CA LEU A 81 -37.68 10.20 6.08
C LEU A 81 -38.24 10.99 4.91
N ASN A 82 -37.73 12.19 4.62
CA ASN A 82 -38.20 13.06 3.54
C ASN A 82 -37.70 12.69 2.14
N VAL A 83 -36.92 11.61 1.99
CA VAL A 83 -36.48 11.14 0.67
C VAL A 83 -37.13 9.82 0.32
N ASN A 84 -37.12 9.45 -0.99
CA ASN A 84 -37.64 8.17 -1.45
C ASN A 84 -36.98 7.02 -0.67
N ASP A 85 -37.77 6.05 -0.23
CA ASP A 85 -37.38 4.89 0.55
C ASP A 85 -36.67 5.22 1.89
N GLY A 86 -36.70 6.50 2.30
CA GLY A 86 -36.05 6.97 3.52
C GLY A 86 -36.59 6.32 4.80
N GLY A 87 -37.88 5.96 4.83
CA GLY A 87 -38.49 5.20 5.92
C GLY A 87 -37.91 3.80 6.02
N VAL A 88 -37.84 3.08 4.88
CA VAL A 88 -37.23 1.73 4.82
C VAL A 88 -35.76 1.78 5.23
N MET A 89 -35.05 2.80 4.75
CA MET A 89 -33.64 2.96 5.12
C MET A 89 -33.44 3.26 6.61
N PHE A 90 -34.32 4.09 7.19
CA PHE A 90 -34.29 4.34 8.64
C PHE A 90 -34.47 3.04 9.44
N ASP A 91 -35.44 2.22 9.07
CA ASP A 91 -35.72 0.95 9.75
C ASP A 91 -34.52 0.00 9.65
N ILE A 92 -33.90 -0.10 8.47
CA ILE A 92 -32.67 -0.88 8.26
C ILE A 92 -31.53 -0.36 9.17
N ALA A 93 -31.29 0.95 9.15
CA ALA A 93 -30.21 1.56 9.93
C ALA A 93 -30.43 1.44 11.45
N ARG A 94 -31.70 1.54 11.86
CA ARG A 94 -32.11 1.35 13.25
C ARG A 94 -31.96 -0.10 13.71
N ASP A 95 -32.39 -1.06 12.87
CA ASP A 95 -32.23 -2.49 13.12
C ASP A 95 -30.76 -2.89 13.29
N CYS A 96 -29.90 -2.38 12.41
CA CYS A 96 -28.46 -2.60 12.53
C CYS A 96 -27.89 -2.07 13.85
N LEU A 97 -28.30 -0.87 14.29
CA LEU A 97 -27.91 -0.30 15.57
C LEU A 97 -28.36 -1.20 16.74
N ILE A 98 -29.62 -1.67 16.71
CA ILE A 98 -30.18 -2.53 17.77
C ILE A 98 -29.41 -3.85 17.84
N LYS A 99 -29.13 -4.48 16.70
CA LYS A 99 -28.36 -5.74 16.65
C LYS A 99 -26.93 -5.56 17.13
N MET A 100 -26.22 -4.55 16.67
CA MET A 100 -24.84 -4.28 17.07
C MET A 100 -24.75 -3.93 18.56
N ALA A 101 -25.72 -3.22 19.11
CA ALA A 101 -25.76 -2.83 20.53
C ALA A 101 -25.80 -4.02 21.50
N GLN A 102 -26.17 -5.21 21.03
CA GLN A 102 -26.12 -6.45 21.83
C GLN A 102 -24.67 -6.88 22.10
N PHE A 103 -23.73 -6.52 21.24
CA PHE A 103 -22.33 -6.93 21.30
C PHE A 103 -21.40 -5.80 21.74
N ILE A 104 -21.74 -4.55 21.42
CA ILE A 104 -20.87 -3.37 21.61
C ILE A 104 -21.50 -2.45 22.65
N LYS A 105 -20.92 -2.43 23.85
CA LYS A 105 -21.47 -1.71 25.01
C LYS A 105 -21.75 -0.22 24.76
N GLY A 106 -20.89 0.48 24.00
CA GLY A 106 -21.08 1.90 23.71
C GLY A 106 -22.39 2.19 22.95
N TYR A 107 -22.82 1.28 22.09
CA TYR A 107 -24.06 1.43 21.30
C TYR A 107 -25.33 1.10 22.10
N SER A 108 -25.24 0.38 23.22
CA SER A 108 -26.39 0.11 24.10
C SER A 108 -27.02 1.38 24.68
N VAL A 109 -26.24 2.45 24.81
CA VAL A 109 -26.72 3.77 25.21
C VAL A 109 -27.45 4.46 24.06
N ALA A 110 -26.88 4.39 22.84
CA ALA A 110 -27.46 5.00 21.64
C ALA A 110 -28.85 4.42 21.31
N VAL A 111 -29.05 3.11 21.51
CA VAL A 111 -30.34 2.43 21.25
C VAL A 111 -31.49 2.99 22.09
N LYS A 112 -31.23 3.54 23.27
CA LYS A 112 -32.26 4.11 24.13
C LYS A 112 -33.00 5.30 23.50
N ASN A 113 -32.35 6.01 22.57
CA ASN A 113 -32.98 7.08 21.82
C ASN A 113 -33.60 6.49 20.53
N PRO A 114 -34.94 6.52 20.35
CA PRO A 114 -35.61 5.92 19.21
C PRO A 114 -35.35 6.64 17.89
N ASN A 115 -34.78 7.84 17.92
CA ASN A 115 -34.45 8.61 16.74
C ASN A 115 -33.01 8.38 16.26
N LYS A 116 -32.17 7.71 17.05
CA LYS A 116 -30.78 7.38 16.65
C LYS A 116 -30.74 6.18 15.71
N PHE A 117 -29.90 6.25 14.71
CA PHE A 117 -29.64 5.20 13.73
C PHE A 117 -28.20 5.31 13.23
N CYS A 118 -27.65 4.21 12.69
CA CYS A 118 -26.31 4.22 12.10
C CYS A 118 -26.29 4.94 10.76
N HIS A 119 -25.15 5.55 10.43
CA HIS A 119 -24.96 6.17 9.12
C HIS A 119 -23.73 5.68 8.36
N GLY A 120 -22.80 4.96 8.97
CA GLY A 120 -21.71 4.26 8.31
C GLY A 120 -22.03 2.78 8.16
N PHE A 121 -21.81 2.20 6.98
CA PHE A 121 -22.17 0.82 6.66
C PHE A 121 -21.03 0.03 6.06
N GLY A 122 -20.86 -1.20 6.57
CA GLY A 122 -19.85 -2.14 6.13
C GLY A 122 -18.46 -1.86 6.74
N ILE A 123 -17.53 -2.73 6.40
CA ILE A 123 -16.17 -2.74 6.97
C ILE A 123 -15.45 -1.38 6.81
N PHE A 124 -15.73 -0.66 5.72
CA PHE A 124 -15.09 0.62 5.37
C PHE A 124 -16.00 1.84 5.57
N GLN A 125 -17.08 1.67 6.31
CA GLN A 125 -17.98 2.75 6.74
C GLN A 125 -18.50 3.65 5.58
N TYR A 126 -19.07 3.01 4.53
CA TYR A 126 -19.71 3.78 3.47
C TYR A 126 -20.86 4.59 4.05
N ASP A 127 -20.74 5.91 3.96
CA ASP A 127 -21.63 6.84 4.65
C ASP A 127 -22.98 6.99 3.94
N LEU A 128 -24.04 7.06 4.72
CA LEU A 128 -25.44 7.24 4.25
C LEU A 128 -25.65 8.54 3.46
N GLN A 129 -24.69 9.46 3.44
CA GLN A 129 -24.74 10.64 2.54
C GLN A 129 -24.88 10.25 1.07
N HIS A 130 -24.42 9.05 0.71
CA HIS A 130 -24.49 8.51 -0.65
C HIS A 130 -25.85 7.85 -0.98
N PHE A 131 -26.77 7.74 -0.01
CA PHE A 131 -28.03 7.03 -0.19
C PHE A 131 -28.84 7.51 -1.40
N LYS A 132 -28.87 8.82 -1.66
CA LYS A 132 -29.59 9.38 -2.81
C LYS A 132 -29.00 8.97 -4.16
N ASN A 133 -27.70 8.69 -4.20
CA ASN A 133 -26.98 8.34 -5.43
C ASN A 133 -26.82 6.83 -5.61
N ASP A 134 -26.83 6.07 -4.51
CA ASP A 134 -26.66 4.62 -4.50
C ASP A 134 -27.63 3.96 -3.49
N PRO A 135 -28.95 4.11 -3.68
CA PRO A 135 -29.93 3.56 -2.74
C PRO A 135 -29.87 2.03 -2.65
N GLU A 136 -29.56 1.35 -3.77
CA GLU A 136 -29.51 -0.10 -3.79
C GLU A 136 -28.44 -0.70 -2.87
N PHE A 137 -27.28 -0.05 -2.74
CA PHE A 137 -26.24 -0.52 -1.83
C PHE A 137 -26.77 -0.65 -0.40
N PHE A 138 -27.59 0.30 0.02
CA PHE A 138 -28.15 0.36 1.36
C PHE A 138 -29.40 -0.50 1.51
N LEU A 139 -30.37 -0.35 0.63
CA LEU A 139 -31.67 -1.06 0.71
C LEU A 139 -31.51 -2.58 0.56
N GLN A 140 -30.61 -3.03 -0.30
CA GLN A 140 -30.29 -4.44 -0.50
C GLN A 140 -29.23 -4.96 0.47
N LYS A 141 -28.75 -4.12 1.41
CA LYS A 141 -27.73 -4.46 2.41
C LYS A 141 -26.45 -5.02 1.78
N LYS A 142 -26.03 -4.46 0.64
CA LYS A 142 -24.87 -4.98 -0.13
C LYS A 142 -23.57 -4.97 0.69
N TRP A 143 -23.46 -4.13 1.71
CA TRP A 143 -22.30 -4.10 2.62
C TRP A 143 -22.12 -5.37 3.45
N ALA A 144 -23.17 -6.20 3.58
CA ALA A 144 -23.09 -7.48 4.28
C ALA A 144 -22.20 -8.49 3.56
N ASP A 145 -22.05 -8.35 2.24
CA ASP A 145 -21.04 -9.07 1.46
C ASP A 145 -19.72 -8.29 1.51
N PRO A 146 -18.65 -8.84 2.12
CA PRO A 146 -17.37 -8.15 2.24
C PRO A 146 -16.79 -7.73 0.89
N LYS A 147 -17.01 -8.51 -0.17
CA LYS A 147 -16.53 -8.21 -1.52
C LYS A 147 -17.05 -6.85 -2.02
N ASN A 148 -18.32 -6.54 -1.79
CA ASN A 148 -18.91 -5.25 -2.18
C ASN A 148 -18.24 -4.09 -1.41
N SER A 149 -18.00 -4.28 -0.10
CA SER A 149 -17.32 -3.28 0.72
C SER A 149 -15.87 -3.05 0.25
N PHE A 150 -15.15 -4.11 -0.10
CA PHE A 150 -13.78 -4.00 -0.65
C PHE A 150 -13.75 -3.29 -2.01
N LEU A 151 -14.65 -3.66 -2.94
CA LEU A 151 -14.76 -3.02 -4.25
C LEU A 151 -15.01 -1.52 -4.12
N LEU A 152 -15.91 -1.15 -3.22
CA LEU A 152 -16.23 0.25 -2.96
C LEU A 152 -15.04 0.99 -2.36
N CYS A 153 -14.36 0.40 -1.38
CA CYS A 153 -13.15 0.99 -0.80
C CYS A 153 -12.07 1.25 -1.86
N ILE A 154 -11.80 0.27 -2.72
CA ILE A 154 -10.82 0.43 -3.81
C ILE A 154 -11.24 1.55 -4.78
N LYS A 155 -12.52 1.64 -5.15
CA LYS A 155 -13.04 2.73 -5.97
C LYS A 155 -12.77 4.09 -5.32
N GLU A 156 -13.13 4.25 -4.04
CA GLU A 156 -12.90 5.48 -3.29
C GLU A 156 -11.40 5.82 -3.13
N LEU A 157 -10.53 4.80 -2.99
CA LEU A 157 -9.07 4.99 -2.98
C LEU A 157 -8.54 5.49 -4.33
N PHE A 158 -9.09 5.01 -5.46
CA PHE A 158 -8.75 5.56 -6.79
C PHE A 158 -9.18 7.02 -6.93
N GLU A 159 -10.35 7.39 -6.43
CA GLU A 159 -10.82 8.77 -6.41
C GLU A 159 -9.96 9.64 -5.49
N ALA A 160 -9.61 9.15 -4.30
CA ALA A 160 -8.69 9.80 -3.38
C ALA A 160 -7.31 10.04 -4.02
N LYS A 161 -6.78 9.02 -4.71
CA LYS A 161 -5.54 9.11 -5.50
C LYS A 161 -5.63 10.18 -6.59
N ALA A 162 -6.77 10.26 -7.29
CA ALA A 162 -6.99 11.27 -8.32
C ALA A 162 -7.05 12.70 -7.72
N ARG A 163 -7.68 12.87 -6.55
CA ARG A 163 -7.70 14.15 -5.80
C ARG A 163 -6.31 14.62 -5.37
N GLN A 164 -5.37 13.68 -5.17
CA GLN A 164 -3.94 13.97 -4.93
C GLN A 164 -3.16 14.32 -6.21
N LYS A 165 -3.81 14.40 -7.37
CA LYS A 165 -3.19 14.59 -8.69
C LYS A 165 -2.27 13.44 -9.11
N TRP A 166 -2.46 12.25 -8.54
CA TRP A 166 -1.67 11.05 -8.83
C TRP A 166 -2.41 10.06 -9.74
N LYS A 167 -3.45 10.49 -10.46
CA LYS A 167 -4.28 9.62 -11.31
C LYS A 167 -3.46 8.74 -12.26
N SER A 168 -2.45 9.32 -12.90
CA SER A 168 -1.58 8.62 -13.87
C SER A 168 -0.45 7.80 -13.22
N LYS A 169 -0.26 7.88 -11.90
CA LYS A 169 0.83 7.19 -11.22
C LYS A 169 0.51 5.69 -11.09
N PRO A 170 1.29 4.77 -11.73
CA PRO A 170 0.93 3.34 -11.75
C PRO A 170 1.18 2.65 -10.43
N THR A 171 2.15 3.13 -9.63
CA THR A 171 2.54 2.57 -8.34
C THR A 171 2.61 3.67 -7.28
N LEU A 172 2.41 3.30 -6.03
CA LEU A 172 2.53 4.18 -4.87
C LEU A 172 3.53 3.56 -3.89
N ASN A 173 4.42 4.39 -3.34
CA ASN A 173 5.20 3.98 -2.18
C ASN A 173 4.33 4.00 -0.91
N ASP A 174 4.85 3.48 0.21
CA ASP A 174 4.09 3.33 1.45
C ASP A 174 3.56 4.67 1.98
N ASN A 175 4.37 5.72 1.98
CA ASN A 175 3.93 7.05 2.42
C ASN A 175 2.81 7.60 1.53
N GLU A 176 2.90 7.39 0.23
CA GLU A 176 1.86 7.81 -0.71
C GLU A 176 0.55 7.06 -0.52
N LYS A 177 0.61 5.76 -0.21
CA LYS A 177 -0.57 4.97 0.16
C LYS A 177 -1.26 5.55 1.40
N ILE A 178 -0.47 5.93 2.42
CA ILE A 178 -1.01 6.58 3.63
C ILE A 178 -1.64 7.93 3.29
N PHE A 179 -1.01 8.76 2.44
CA PHE A 179 -1.62 10.01 1.99
C PHE A 179 -2.91 9.79 1.18
N VAL A 180 -3.01 8.71 0.41
CA VAL A 180 -4.27 8.33 -0.26
C VAL A 180 -5.32 7.95 0.77
N ALA A 181 -4.99 7.19 1.81
CA ALA A 181 -5.91 6.87 2.89
C ALA A 181 -6.36 8.12 3.67
N ILE A 182 -5.46 9.07 3.91
CA ILE A 182 -5.83 10.38 4.48
C ILE A 182 -6.81 11.11 3.55
N ALA A 183 -6.56 11.12 2.24
CA ALA A 183 -7.45 11.74 1.27
C ALA A 183 -8.79 11.01 1.14
N TYR A 184 -8.83 9.70 1.36
CA TYR A 184 -10.04 8.89 1.49
C TYR A 184 -10.92 9.43 2.65
N ASN A 185 -10.33 9.63 3.84
CA ASN A 185 -11.04 10.08 5.03
C ASN A 185 -11.50 11.56 4.94
N ARG A 186 -10.65 12.46 4.47
CA ARG A 186 -10.91 13.92 4.54
C ARG A 186 -11.07 14.63 3.20
N GLY A 187 -11.08 13.89 2.10
CA GLY A 187 -11.19 14.43 0.74
C GLY A 187 -9.84 14.74 0.08
N LYS A 188 -8.87 15.38 0.76
CA LYS A 188 -7.54 15.70 0.24
C LYS A 188 -6.51 15.68 1.37
N ALA A 189 -5.34 15.11 1.12
CA ALA A 189 -4.20 15.20 2.03
C ALA A 189 -3.27 16.36 1.64
N ASP A 190 -2.70 17.01 2.65
CA ASP A 190 -1.65 18.01 2.51
C ASP A 190 -0.30 17.35 2.84
N LEU A 191 0.58 17.22 1.84
CA LEU A 191 1.84 16.51 2.00
C LEU A 191 2.78 17.21 2.99
N SER A 192 2.67 18.53 3.13
CA SER A 192 3.53 19.31 4.03
C SER A 192 3.24 19.06 5.52
N ARG A 193 2.02 18.58 5.84
CA ARG A 193 1.60 18.29 7.22
C ARG A 193 1.96 16.87 7.69
N GLY A 194 2.62 16.08 6.84
CA GLY A 194 2.86 14.66 7.16
C GLY A 194 1.56 13.93 7.45
N PHE A 195 1.58 13.01 8.41
CA PHE A 195 0.40 12.19 8.75
C PHE A 195 -0.53 12.79 9.80
N LYS A 196 -0.20 13.95 10.38
CA LYS A 196 -1.05 14.65 11.37
C LYS A 196 -2.25 15.33 10.71
N GLN A 197 -3.13 14.53 10.13
CA GLN A 197 -4.33 15.00 9.40
C GLN A 197 -5.40 13.89 9.38
N GLY A 198 -6.61 14.32 9.01
CA GLY A 198 -7.82 13.53 9.07
C GLY A 198 -8.55 13.73 10.38
N HIS A 199 -9.47 12.85 10.70
CA HIS A 199 -10.18 12.88 11.98
C HIS A 199 -9.18 12.71 13.13
N GLN A 200 -9.35 13.47 14.19
CA GLN A 200 -8.57 13.33 15.42
C GLN A 200 -9.37 12.53 16.44
N SER A 201 -8.81 11.42 16.89
CA SER A 201 -9.41 10.56 17.91
C SER A 201 -9.34 11.21 19.30
N ASP A 202 -10.10 10.70 20.27
CA ASP A 202 -10.15 11.22 21.64
C ASP A 202 -8.79 11.16 22.37
N ASP A 203 -7.90 10.26 21.97
CA ASP A 203 -6.52 10.15 22.44
C ASP A 203 -5.57 11.19 21.83
N GLY A 204 -6.08 12.08 20.96
CA GLY A 204 -5.34 13.15 20.32
C GLY A 204 -4.61 12.74 19.02
N ARG A 205 -4.67 11.48 18.61
CA ARG A 205 -4.03 10.99 17.38
C ARG A 205 -4.89 11.27 16.15
N PHE A 206 -4.21 11.59 15.05
CA PHE A 206 -4.86 11.81 13.78
C PHE A 206 -5.05 10.51 12.99
N TYR A 207 -6.07 10.48 12.15
CA TYR A 207 -6.36 9.35 11.24
C TYR A 207 -5.11 8.89 10.48
N GLY A 208 -4.33 9.80 9.91
CA GLY A 208 -3.12 9.44 9.16
C GLY A 208 -2.03 8.80 10.01
N GLU A 209 -1.88 9.21 11.28
CA GLU A 209 -0.94 8.58 12.22
C GLU A 209 -1.39 7.16 12.58
N ASN A 210 -2.69 6.96 12.78
CA ASN A 210 -3.26 5.64 13.04
C ASN A 210 -3.10 4.71 11.82
N ILE A 211 -3.39 5.20 10.59
CA ILE A 211 -3.19 4.42 9.36
C ILE A 211 -1.72 4.02 9.21
N PHE A 212 -0.77 4.90 9.50
CA PHE A 212 0.66 4.56 9.44
C PHE A 212 0.99 3.38 10.36
N ASP A 213 0.52 3.41 11.62
CA ASP A 213 0.79 2.35 12.58
C ASP A 213 0.11 1.03 12.17
N TYR A 214 -1.18 1.08 11.79
CA TYR A 214 -1.91 -0.13 11.39
C TYR A 214 -1.37 -0.73 10.09
N PHE A 215 -0.93 0.09 9.16
CA PHE A 215 -0.28 -0.35 7.94
C PHE A 215 1.07 -1.03 8.24
N SER A 216 1.86 -0.45 9.13
CA SER A 216 3.12 -1.04 9.60
C SER A 216 2.89 -2.39 10.29
N ILE A 217 1.85 -2.49 11.14
CA ILE A 217 1.45 -3.76 11.77
C ILE A 217 1.00 -4.77 10.70
N ALA A 218 0.13 -4.36 9.76
CA ALA A 218 -0.35 -5.25 8.71
C ALA A 218 0.79 -5.83 7.86
N LYS A 219 1.80 -5.03 7.55
CA LYS A 219 3.01 -5.46 6.84
C LYS A 219 3.87 -6.44 7.65
N SER A 220 3.90 -6.29 8.98
CA SER A 220 4.66 -7.18 9.86
C SER A 220 3.98 -8.53 10.10
N VAL A 221 2.69 -8.62 9.85
CA VAL A 221 1.88 -9.83 10.05
C VAL A 221 2.05 -10.77 8.87
N ILE A 222 2.78 -11.88 9.07
CA ILE A 222 2.94 -12.96 8.08
C ILE A 222 1.77 -13.92 8.21
N THR A 223 1.08 -14.19 7.11
CA THR A 223 -0.04 -15.15 7.04
C THR A 223 0.36 -16.39 6.26
N ALA A 224 0.07 -17.58 6.79
CA ALA A 224 0.45 -18.84 6.16
C ALA A 224 -0.20 -18.98 4.76
N GLY A 225 0.63 -19.20 3.74
CA GLY A 225 0.20 -19.53 2.37
C GLY A 225 -0.07 -18.36 1.41
N MET A 226 0.05 -17.09 1.84
CA MET A 226 -0.23 -15.94 0.96
C MET A 226 0.89 -14.90 0.86
N ASP A 227 1.83 -14.89 1.78
CA ASP A 227 2.95 -13.94 1.76
C ASP A 227 4.11 -14.38 0.85
N SER A 228 3.97 -15.54 0.19
CA SER A 228 4.92 -16.02 -0.81
C SER A 228 4.84 -15.28 -2.16
N THR A 229 3.91 -14.31 -2.34
CA THR A 229 3.80 -13.52 -3.58
C THR A 229 4.33 -12.10 -3.47
N ASN A 230 4.74 -11.62 -2.27
CA ASN A 230 5.33 -10.29 -2.07
C ASN A 230 6.69 -10.29 -1.32
N GLY A 231 7.17 -11.45 -0.94
CA GLY A 231 8.57 -11.66 -0.54
C GLY A 231 9.24 -12.59 -1.56
N PRO A 232 10.56 -12.54 -1.74
CA PRO A 232 11.22 -13.58 -2.51
C PRO A 232 10.88 -14.93 -1.86
N ALA A 233 10.29 -15.84 -2.65
CA ALA A 233 10.05 -17.22 -2.26
C ALA A 233 11.33 -17.79 -1.59
N PRO A 234 11.22 -18.66 -0.57
CA PRO A 234 12.37 -19.43 -0.13
C PRO A 234 12.91 -20.12 -1.38
N ILE A 235 14.14 -19.76 -1.75
CA ILE A 235 14.80 -20.22 -2.97
C ILE A 235 14.85 -21.76 -2.86
N PRO A 236 14.16 -22.53 -3.72
CA PRO A 236 14.57 -23.90 -3.97
C PRO A 236 16.03 -23.82 -4.43
N ALA A 237 16.83 -24.82 -4.09
CA ALA A 237 18.21 -24.92 -4.54
C ALA A 237 18.30 -24.55 -6.03
N PRO A 238 19.32 -23.82 -6.47
CA PRO A 238 19.33 -23.07 -7.70
C PRO A 238 19.07 -23.99 -8.90
N THR A 239 17.84 -23.94 -9.40
CA THR A 239 17.56 -24.27 -10.78
C THR A 239 18.12 -23.09 -11.58
N PRO A 240 18.86 -23.31 -12.66
CA PRO A 240 19.47 -22.23 -13.42
C PRO A 240 18.43 -21.18 -13.78
N LEU A 241 18.69 -19.92 -13.47
CA LEU A 241 17.83 -18.79 -13.83
C LEU A 241 17.49 -18.88 -15.31
N ALA A 242 16.19 -18.94 -15.62
CA ALA A 242 15.73 -18.63 -16.96
C ALA A 242 16.26 -17.23 -17.30
N PRO A 243 16.92 -17.03 -18.44
CA PRO A 243 17.56 -15.78 -18.81
C PRO A 243 16.51 -14.67 -18.82
N ALA A 244 16.85 -13.51 -18.23
CA ALA A 244 15.98 -12.34 -18.22
C ALA A 244 15.44 -12.09 -19.63
N LYS A 245 14.12 -11.99 -19.80
CA LYS A 245 13.49 -11.76 -21.11
C LYS A 245 14.11 -10.54 -21.76
N LYS A 246 14.72 -10.71 -22.91
CA LYS A 246 15.29 -9.59 -23.68
C LYS A 246 14.14 -8.74 -24.22
N ILE A 247 14.21 -7.44 -24.00
CA ILE A 247 13.24 -6.47 -24.54
C ILE A 247 13.81 -5.84 -25.77
N TYR A 248 13.03 -5.79 -26.83
CA TYR A 248 13.37 -5.13 -28.08
C TYR A 248 12.43 -3.96 -28.36
N ARG A 249 12.93 -2.98 -29.08
CA ARG A 249 12.17 -1.84 -29.57
C ARG A 249 12.00 -1.95 -31.08
N VAL A 250 10.78 -1.76 -31.56
CA VAL A 250 10.51 -1.66 -33.00
C VAL A 250 11.20 -0.45 -33.57
N LYS A 251 12.03 -0.66 -34.60
CA LYS A 251 12.79 0.38 -35.32
C LYS A 251 12.50 0.28 -36.82
N VAL A 252 11.55 1.05 -37.27
CA VAL A 252 11.17 1.17 -38.68
C VAL A 252 11.24 2.62 -39.10
N THR A 253 11.64 2.86 -40.35
CA THR A 253 11.77 4.21 -40.91
C THR A 253 10.47 4.77 -41.47
N SER A 254 9.51 3.89 -41.78
CA SER A 254 8.17 4.27 -42.27
C SER A 254 7.13 3.28 -41.78
N ASN A 255 5.98 3.80 -41.32
CA ASN A 255 4.79 3.04 -40.93
C ASN A 255 4.97 2.14 -39.69
N THR A 256 4.75 0.82 -39.82
CA THR A 256 4.63 -0.13 -38.71
C THR A 256 5.33 -1.43 -39.07
N LEU A 257 5.75 -2.19 -38.02
CA LEU A 257 6.22 -3.56 -38.17
C LEU A 257 5.01 -4.53 -37.98
N ASN A 258 4.86 -5.47 -38.91
CA ASN A 258 3.82 -6.47 -38.81
C ASN A 258 4.19 -7.54 -37.78
N LEU A 259 3.31 -7.75 -36.78
CA LEU A 259 3.30 -8.93 -35.94
C LEU A 259 2.49 -10.02 -36.65
N ARG A 260 3.03 -11.23 -36.78
CA ARG A 260 2.48 -12.30 -37.62
C ARG A 260 2.21 -13.57 -36.80
N SER A 261 1.25 -14.38 -37.23
CA SER A 261 0.98 -15.69 -36.62
C SER A 261 2.06 -16.74 -36.96
N GLU A 262 2.81 -16.53 -38.04
CA GLU A 262 3.84 -17.46 -38.49
C GLU A 262 5.11 -16.68 -38.94
N PRO A 263 6.32 -17.29 -38.82
CA PRO A 263 7.58 -16.65 -39.13
C PRO A 263 7.84 -16.62 -40.66
N THR A 264 6.86 -16.12 -41.43
CA THR A 264 6.91 -16.03 -42.89
C THR A 264 6.07 -14.89 -43.43
N ILE A 265 6.37 -14.46 -44.66
CA ILE A 265 5.55 -13.52 -45.42
C ILE A 265 4.90 -14.35 -46.54
N PRO A 266 3.57 -14.54 -46.53
CA PRO A 266 2.88 -15.26 -47.60
C PRO A 266 3.07 -14.55 -48.97
N ALA A 267 3.46 -15.31 -49.97
CA ALA A 267 3.80 -14.73 -51.32
C ALA A 267 2.55 -14.15 -52.00
N ASP A 268 1.44 -14.83 -51.92
CA ASP A 268 0.20 -14.44 -52.60
C ASP A 268 -0.57 -13.31 -51.86
N ASN A 269 -0.45 -13.24 -50.55
CA ASN A 269 -1.05 -12.18 -49.77
C ASN A 269 -0.19 -11.86 -48.53
N PRO A 270 0.68 -10.85 -48.60
CA PRO A 270 1.59 -10.48 -47.49
C PRO A 270 0.93 -10.10 -46.20
N SER A 271 -0.39 -9.91 -46.17
CA SER A 271 -1.17 -9.57 -44.96
C SER A 271 -1.93 -10.75 -44.38
N ALA A 272 -1.95 -11.92 -45.00
CA ALA A 272 -2.80 -13.05 -44.62
C ALA A 272 -2.54 -13.55 -43.20
N ASN A 273 -1.29 -13.52 -42.73
CA ASN A 273 -0.89 -13.96 -41.41
C ASN A 273 -0.56 -12.79 -40.43
N ARG A 274 -1.04 -11.58 -40.72
CA ARG A 274 -0.81 -10.41 -39.87
C ARG A 274 -1.78 -10.40 -38.70
N ILE A 275 -1.26 -10.41 -37.46
CA ILE A 275 -2.02 -10.27 -36.21
C ILE A 275 -2.23 -8.79 -35.89
N ALA A 276 -1.17 -7.98 -35.97
CA ALA A 276 -1.18 -6.57 -35.64
C ALA A 276 -0.10 -5.79 -36.38
N ALA A 277 -0.21 -4.47 -36.34
CA ALA A 277 0.77 -3.53 -36.82
C ALA A 277 1.39 -2.78 -35.63
N LEU A 278 2.67 -3.03 -35.37
CA LEU A 278 3.39 -2.45 -34.22
C LEU A 278 4.04 -1.11 -34.69
N PRO A 279 3.72 0.01 -34.02
CA PRO A 279 4.28 1.31 -34.38
C PRO A 279 5.79 1.39 -34.08
N ASN A 280 6.48 2.32 -34.74
CA ASN A 280 7.88 2.60 -34.43
C ASN A 280 8.05 2.98 -32.96
N GLY A 281 9.09 2.46 -32.31
CA GLY A 281 9.33 2.68 -30.85
C GLY A 281 8.59 1.75 -29.91
N HIS A 282 7.65 0.93 -30.40
CA HIS A 282 6.90 -0.02 -29.60
C HIS A 282 7.81 -1.09 -28.98
N LEU A 283 7.52 -1.49 -27.72
CA LEU A 283 8.33 -2.47 -27.00
C LEU A 283 7.73 -3.86 -27.10
N VAL A 284 8.57 -4.86 -27.35
CA VAL A 284 8.21 -6.26 -27.41
C VAL A 284 9.17 -7.09 -26.55
N SER A 285 8.68 -8.11 -25.89
CA SER A 285 9.48 -9.05 -25.08
C SER A 285 9.80 -10.28 -25.93
N LEU A 286 11.07 -10.67 -26.03
CA LEU A 286 11.51 -11.86 -26.73
C LEU A 286 11.04 -13.12 -25.97
N LEU A 287 10.33 -14.00 -26.66
CA LEU A 287 9.97 -15.33 -26.18
C LEU A 287 10.94 -16.40 -26.69
N SER A 288 11.24 -16.37 -27.98
CA SER A 288 12.26 -17.22 -28.59
C SER A 288 12.93 -16.56 -29.78
N GLY A 289 14.20 -16.90 -30.04
CA GLY A 289 15.02 -16.37 -31.10
C GLY A 289 16.44 -16.04 -30.63
N SER A 290 17.38 -16.17 -31.55
CA SER A 290 18.82 -15.95 -31.36
C SER A 290 19.38 -14.95 -32.37
N ALA A 291 20.57 -14.44 -32.09
CA ALA A 291 21.27 -13.57 -33.04
C ALA A 291 21.48 -14.32 -34.37
N GLY A 292 20.99 -13.74 -35.49
CA GLY A 292 21.02 -14.33 -36.80
C GLY A 292 19.69 -14.94 -37.28
N ASP A 293 18.72 -15.13 -36.39
CA ASP A 293 17.39 -15.57 -36.81
C ASP A 293 16.65 -14.44 -37.52
N LYS A 294 16.00 -14.72 -38.64
CA LYS A 294 15.21 -13.75 -39.41
C LYS A 294 13.93 -13.31 -38.68
N TRP A 295 13.44 -14.13 -37.78
CA TRP A 295 12.20 -13.92 -37.04
C TRP A 295 12.40 -14.16 -35.55
N PHE A 296 11.86 -13.27 -34.74
CA PHE A 296 11.75 -13.45 -33.29
C PHE A 296 10.31 -13.71 -32.92
N GLU A 297 10.07 -14.71 -32.08
CA GLU A 297 8.81 -14.86 -31.41
C GLU A 297 8.76 -13.89 -30.25
N VAL A 298 7.75 -13.05 -30.22
CA VAL A 298 7.63 -11.96 -29.25
C VAL A 298 6.23 -11.91 -28.64
N GLU A 299 6.16 -11.35 -27.44
CA GLU A 299 4.90 -10.95 -26.82
C GLU A 299 4.90 -9.44 -26.59
N THR A 300 3.71 -8.84 -26.64
CA THR A 300 3.53 -7.40 -26.42
C THR A 300 2.10 -7.08 -26.01
N SER A 301 1.88 -5.87 -25.48
CA SER A 301 0.54 -5.32 -25.25
C SER A 301 0.33 -4.13 -26.19
N LEU A 302 -0.72 -4.20 -27.02
CA LEU A 302 -1.11 -3.12 -27.92
C LEU A 302 -2.59 -2.81 -27.72
N ASN A 303 -2.92 -1.55 -27.44
CA ASN A 303 -4.30 -1.09 -27.18
C ASN A 303 -5.03 -1.91 -26.09
N GLY A 304 -4.30 -2.38 -25.07
CA GLY A 304 -4.86 -3.17 -23.97
C GLY A 304 -5.01 -4.68 -24.25
N ALA A 305 -4.71 -5.13 -25.47
CA ALA A 305 -4.72 -6.56 -25.83
C ALA A 305 -3.30 -7.14 -25.73
N ASN A 306 -3.15 -8.30 -25.08
CA ASN A 306 -1.90 -9.05 -25.05
C ASN A 306 -1.81 -9.88 -26.32
N LEU A 307 -0.76 -9.65 -27.11
CA LEU A 307 -0.52 -10.27 -28.39
C LEU A 307 0.78 -11.08 -28.35
N ARG A 308 0.77 -12.22 -29.05
CA ARG A 308 1.95 -13.08 -29.23
C ARG A 308 2.05 -13.42 -30.71
N GLY A 309 3.27 -13.41 -31.25
CA GLY A 309 3.52 -13.74 -32.65
C GLY A 309 4.96 -13.50 -33.06
N PHE A 310 5.21 -13.51 -34.35
CA PHE A 310 6.52 -13.39 -34.96
C PHE A 310 6.72 -11.98 -35.53
N ALA A 311 7.87 -11.39 -35.24
CA ALA A 311 8.31 -10.11 -35.77
C ALA A 311 9.67 -10.27 -36.45
N ALA A 312 9.87 -9.61 -37.59
CA ALA A 312 11.15 -9.67 -38.28
C ALA A 312 12.26 -8.99 -37.48
N SER A 313 13.33 -9.72 -37.21
CA SER A 313 14.41 -9.33 -36.29
C SER A 313 15.18 -8.09 -36.75
N ASP A 314 15.31 -7.88 -38.06
CA ASP A 314 15.99 -6.73 -38.65
C ASP A 314 15.37 -5.37 -38.24
N PHE A 315 14.13 -5.39 -37.83
CA PHE A 315 13.38 -4.21 -37.37
C PHE A 315 13.22 -4.15 -35.86
N LEU A 316 14.03 -4.93 -35.11
CA LEU A 316 14.02 -4.98 -33.67
C LEU A 316 15.38 -4.61 -33.08
N GLU A 317 15.45 -3.50 -32.37
CA GLU A 317 16.64 -3.05 -31.67
C GLU A 317 16.60 -3.52 -30.21
N LEU A 318 17.61 -4.29 -29.76
CA LEU A 318 17.71 -4.70 -28.37
C LEU A 318 17.75 -3.48 -27.46
N VAL A 319 16.77 -3.35 -26.58
CA VAL A 319 16.83 -2.38 -25.51
C VAL A 319 17.86 -2.88 -24.50
N THR A 320 19.13 -2.54 -24.74
CA THR A 320 20.12 -2.60 -23.69
C THR A 320 19.70 -1.55 -22.66
N THR A 321 18.94 -1.96 -21.63
CA THR A 321 19.15 -1.33 -20.36
C THR A 321 20.63 -1.57 -20.10
N LYS A 322 21.51 -0.60 -20.38
CA LYS A 322 22.67 -0.45 -19.54
C LYS A 322 22.05 -0.46 -18.16
N ALA A 323 22.17 -1.59 -17.45
CA ALA A 323 22.13 -1.56 -16.04
C ALA A 323 23.11 -0.43 -15.73
N LYS A 324 22.60 0.76 -15.42
CA LYS A 324 23.35 1.74 -14.70
C LYS A 324 23.78 0.89 -13.51
N ALA A 325 25.04 0.46 -13.53
CA ALA A 325 25.65 -0.15 -12.38
C ALA A 325 25.15 0.73 -11.24
N ILE A 326 24.40 0.14 -10.32
CA ILE A 326 24.00 0.87 -9.11
C ILE A 326 25.32 1.43 -8.66
N PRO A 327 25.54 2.74 -8.67
CA PRO A 327 26.83 3.27 -8.29
C PRO A 327 27.03 2.70 -6.90
N VAL A 328 28.11 1.95 -6.71
CA VAL A 328 28.64 1.71 -5.37
C VAL A 328 28.67 3.11 -4.78
N MET A 329 27.79 3.39 -3.80
CA MET A 329 27.73 4.72 -3.19
C MET A 329 29.11 4.97 -2.62
N ARG A 330 29.90 5.71 -3.38
CA ARG A 330 31.08 6.39 -2.82
C ARG A 330 30.53 7.29 -1.71
N PRO A 331 31.21 7.41 -0.57
CA PRO A 331 30.78 8.36 0.44
C PRO A 331 30.54 9.70 -0.24
N PHE A 332 29.35 10.24 -0.04
CA PHE A 332 28.82 11.44 -0.68
C PHE A 332 29.85 12.56 -0.67
N ALA A 333 30.47 12.81 -1.80
CA ALA A 333 31.07 14.05 -2.21
C ALA A 333 30.39 14.43 -3.52
N GLY A 334 29.19 14.94 -3.41
CA GLY A 334 28.40 15.38 -4.55
C GLY A 334 27.60 16.60 -4.13
N GLU A 335 27.62 17.62 -4.97
CA GLU A 335 26.90 18.86 -4.78
C GLU A 335 25.42 18.65 -4.48
N PRO A 336 24.81 19.48 -3.62
CA PRO A 336 23.41 19.36 -3.25
C PRO A 336 22.52 19.60 -4.47
N GLN A 337 21.75 18.60 -4.85
CA GLN A 337 20.63 18.82 -5.77
C GLN A 337 19.61 19.72 -5.08
N SER A 338 19.31 20.82 -5.75
CA SER A 338 18.40 21.90 -5.42
C SER A 338 17.45 21.66 -4.23
N GLY A 339 17.71 22.32 -3.12
CA GLY A 339 16.71 22.64 -2.10
C GLY A 339 16.65 21.73 -0.88
N ILE A 340 17.38 20.61 -0.81
CA ILE A 340 17.45 19.77 0.38
C ILE A 340 18.88 19.73 0.89
N ALA A 341 19.16 20.42 2.00
CA ALA A 341 20.44 20.31 2.66
C ALA A 341 20.57 18.93 3.32
N ALA A 342 21.57 18.15 2.90
CA ALA A 342 21.92 16.90 3.58
C ALA A 342 22.45 17.26 5.00
N VAL A 343 21.78 16.73 6.03
CA VAL A 343 22.24 16.87 7.40
C VAL A 343 23.38 15.86 7.61
N PHE A 344 24.60 16.38 7.64
CA PHE A 344 25.79 15.58 7.87
C PHE A 344 26.31 15.78 9.30
N MET A 345 26.51 14.70 10.05
CA MET A 345 27.14 14.76 11.37
C MET A 345 28.63 14.49 11.25
N PRO A 346 29.50 15.48 11.51
CA PRO A 346 30.94 15.30 11.37
C PRO A 346 31.53 14.39 12.45
N LYS A 347 32.64 13.75 12.15
CA LYS A 347 33.49 13.04 13.15
C LYS A 347 34.38 14.07 13.82
N ILE A 348 34.46 14.04 15.15
CA ILE A 348 35.43 14.87 15.89
C ILE A 348 36.82 14.21 15.77
N ARG A 349 37.83 14.96 15.31
CA ARG A 349 39.23 14.48 15.33
C ARG A 349 39.69 14.28 16.77
N GLY A 350 40.24 13.10 17.06
CA GLY A 350 40.87 12.81 18.35
C GLY A 350 39.93 12.59 19.54
N ARG A 351 38.60 12.64 19.32
CA ARG A 351 37.62 12.41 20.39
C ARG A 351 36.64 11.30 20.01
N ILE A 352 36.37 10.40 20.96
CA ILE A 352 35.45 9.29 20.79
C ILE A 352 34.03 9.76 21.19
N THR A 353 33.08 9.66 20.26
CA THR A 353 31.66 9.81 20.50
C THR A 353 31.07 8.41 20.79
N LYS A 354 30.60 8.21 22.02
CA LYS A 354 30.10 6.93 22.53
C LYS A 354 28.59 6.91 22.67
N ARG A 355 27.96 5.72 22.61
CA ARG A 355 26.55 5.51 22.92
C ARG A 355 26.16 5.96 24.34
N THR A 356 27.10 5.86 25.29
CA THR A 356 26.91 6.26 26.68
C THR A 356 27.04 7.78 26.92
N ALA A 357 27.51 8.55 25.94
CA ALA A 357 27.57 10.01 26.00
C ALA A 357 26.19 10.59 25.69
N ILE A 358 25.91 11.80 26.19
CA ILE A 358 24.72 12.58 25.81
C ILE A 358 24.74 12.85 24.30
N ALA A 359 23.54 12.85 23.69
CA ALA A 359 23.38 13.16 22.28
C ALA A 359 24.01 14.51 21.89
N GLY A 360 24.64 14.57 20.73
CA GLY A 360 25.29 15.75 20.21
C GLY A 360 25.43 15.69 18.68
N PRO A 361 25.90 16.77 18.05
CA PRO A 361 25.94 16.93 16.59
C PRO A 361 27.09 16.17 15.92
N PHE A 362 27.58 15.11 16.53
CA PHE A 362 28.74 14.35 16.01
C PHE A 362 28.37 12.88 15.76
N SER A 363 28.88 12.33 14.67
CA SER A 363 28.73 10.91 14.33
C SER A 363 29.35 10.00 15.39
N LEU A 364 28.69 8.88 15.65
CA LEU A 364 29.22 7.82 16.49
C LEU A 364 30.54 7.28 15.91
N ASN A 365 31.58 7.15 16.75
CA ASN A 365 32.87 6.60 16.37
C ASN A 365 33.51 5.73 17.49
N GLU A 366 32.65 5.10 18.29
CA GLU A 366 33.05 4.17 19.35
C GLU A 366 33.77 2.97 18.74
N PRO A 367 34.85 2.47 19.39
CA PRO A 367 35.61 1.29 18.90
C PRO A 367 34.71 0.04 18.80
N ASN A 368 35.06 -0.88 17.89
CA ASN A 368 34.38 -2.18 17.68
C ASN A 368 32.89 -2.04 17.23
N GLN A 369 32.60 -1.00 16.48
CA GLN A 369 31.28 -0.86 15.84
C GLN A 369 31.06 -2.01 14.86
N PRO A 370 29.89 -2.66 14.90
CA PRO A 370 29.49 -3.55 13.82
C PRO A 370 29.23 -2.76 12.54
N SER A 371 29.48 -3.39 11.41
CA SER A 371 29.14 -2.81 10.10
C SER A 371 28.53 -3.89 9.23
N ARG A 372 27.75 -3.47 8.26
CA ARG A 372 27.18 -4.36 7.25
C ARG A 372 28.13 -4.46 6.05
N SER A 373 28.35 -5.67 5.55
CA SER A 373 29.02 -5.91 4.28
C SER A 373 28.16 -5.38 3.11
N SER A 374 28.80 -4.85 2.07
CA SER A 374 28.10 -4.41 0.85
C SER A 374 27.86 -5.54 -0.16
N THR A 375 28.50 -6.71 0.04
CA THR A 375 28.55 -7.78 -0.98
C THR A 375 28.20 -9.17 -0.45
N ALA A 376 27.81 -9.29 0.82
CA ALA A 376 27.47 -10.57 1.42
C ALA A 376 26.09 -11.08 0.98
N GLU A 377 25.87 -12.38 1.12
CA GLU A 377 24.59 -13.03 0.89
C GLU A 377 23.46 -12.42 1.75
N PRO A 378 22.21 -12.36 1.28
CA PRO A 378 21.10 -11.73 2.00
C PRO A 378 20.91 -12.22 3.43
N SER A 379 21.15 -13.51 3.69
CA SER A 379 21.06 -14.10 5.02
C SER A 379 22.12 -13.58 5.98
N VAL A 380 23.32 -13.28 5.47
CA VAL A 380 24.44 -12.68 6.22
C VAL A 380 24.13 -11.20 6.46
N LEU A 381 23.71 -10.47 5.43
CA LEU A 381 23.30 -9.06 5.54
C LEU A 381 22.23 -8.86 6.62
N ARG A 382 21.23 -9.74 6.66
CA ARG A 382 20.19 -9.71 7.70
C ARG A 382 20.75 -9.88 9.11
N LYS A 383 21.66 -10.84 9.30
CA LYS A 383 22.34 -11.08 10.60
C LYS A 383 23.18 -9.87 11.02
N GLU A 384 23.86 -9.24 10.07
CA GLU A 384 24.69 -8.06 10.32
C GLU A 384 23.81 -6.86 10.72
N VAL A 385 22.67 -6.65 10.07
CA VAL A 385 21.69 -5.60 10.44
C VAL A 385 21.15 -5.84 11.85
N ILE A 386 20.76 -7.07 12.18
CA ILE A 386 20.30 -7.43 13.54
C ILE A 386 21.40 -7.12 14.55
N LYS A 387 22.65 -7.52 14.28
CA LYS A 387 23.79 -7.25 15.15
C LYS A 387 24.02 -5.74 15.37
N ILE A 388 23.79 -4.90 14.34
CA ILE A 388 23.86 -3.45 14.47
C ILE A 388 22.77 -2.93 15.41
N ILE A 389 21.53 -3.38 15.25
CA ILE A 389 20.39 -2.99 16.10
C ILE A 389 20.65 -3.39 17.56
N GLU A 390 21.06 -4.64 17.78
CA GLU A 390 21.38 -5.16 19.10
C GLU A 390 22.55 -4.40 19.74
N TRP A 391 23.56 -4.03 18.97
CA TRP A 391 24.71 -3.28 19.45
C TRP A 391 24.34 -1.84 19.80
N LEU A 392 23.55 -1.15 18.96
CA LEU A 392 23.05 0.20 19.24
C LEU A 392 22.18 0.21 20.49
N ASN A 393 21.33 -0.81 20.68
CA ASN A 393 20.50 -1.04 21.85
C ASN A 393 19.91 0.25 22.43
N VAL A 394 19.01 0.85 21.67
CA VAL A 394 18.40 2.17 21.96
C VAL A 394 17.61 2.18 23.28
N GLU A 395 17.08 1.02 23.69
CA GLU A 395 16.29 0.88 24.93
C GLU A 395 17.15 0.84 26.19
N LYS A 396 18.48 0.62 26.05
CA LYS A 396 19.36 0.52 27.22
C LYS A 396 19.54 1.89 27.90
N PRO A 397 19.13 2.07 29.18
CA PRO A 397 19.19 3.37 29.85
C PRO A 397 20.60 3.99 29.93
N ALA A 398 21.64 3.15 29.89
CA ALA A 398 23.03 3.62 29.88
C ALA A 398 23.45 4.24 28.53
N HIS A 399 22.71 3.98 27.44
CA HIS A 399 22.99 4.56 26.14
C HIS A 399 22.37 5.95 26.03
N LYS A 400 22.92 6.91 26.80
CA LYS A 400 22.41 8.30 26.92
C LYS A 400 22.23 9.01 25.58
N ARG A 401 22.97 8.60 24.55
CA ARG A 401 22.90 9.15 23.20
C ARG A 401 21.49 9.05 22.57
N TYR A 402 20.71 8.06 22.98
CA TYR A 402 19.37 7.79 22.43
C TYR A 402 18.25 8.06 23.42
N GLN A 403 18.59 8.33 24.68
CA GLN A 403 17.58 8.57 25.70
C GLN A 403 17.00 10.00 25.62
N PRO A 404 15.70 10.18 25.83
CA PRO A 404 15.09 11.51 25.92
C PRO A 404 15.79 12.36 26.97
N CYS A 405 16.05 13.62 26.66
CA CYS A 405 16.68 14.58 27.56
C CYS A 405 16.14 15.99 27.27
N GLU A 406 15.82 16.75 28.33
CA GLU A 406 15.34 18.14 28.23
C GLU A 406 14.17 18.35 27.24
N GLY A 407 13.20 17.44 27.25
CA GLY A 407 12.05 17.51 26.34
C GLY A 407 12.35 17.20 24.88
N LYS A 408 13.56 16.72 24.56
CA LYS A 408 13.99 16.35 23.21
C LYS A 408 14.08 14.83 23.09
N THR A 409 13.74 14.30 21.91
CA THR A 409 13.98 12.91 21.51
C THR A 409 15.09 12.86 20.46
N PHE A 410 15.85 11.76 20.42
CA PHE A 410 17.02 11.61 19.56
C PHE A 410 16.87 10.48 18.53
N CYS A 411 15.65 10.23 18.07
CA CYS A 411 15.36 9.23 17.05
C CYS A 411 16.11 9.50 15.73
N ASN A 412 16.30 10.76 15.37
CA ASN A 412 17.10 11.15 14.20
C ASN A 412 18.59 10.79 14.36
N ILE A 413 19.14 10.89 15.57
CA ILE A 413 20.54 10.50 15.88
C ILE A 413 20.67 8.97 15.80
N TYR A 414 19.70 8.23 16.34
CA TYR A 414 19.66 6.78 16.21
C TYR A 414 19.57 6.35 14.73
N ALA A 415 18.68 6.95 13.96
CA ALA A 415 18.55 6.67 12.52
C ALA A 415 19.86 6.96 11.77
N HIS A 416 20.49 8.10 12.05
CA HIS A 416 21.79 8.45 11.45
C HIS A 416 22.88 7.41 11.79
N ASP A 417 23.01 7.03 13.07
CA ASP A 417 24.03 6.06 13.50
C ASP A 417 23.76 4.67 12.89
N PHE A 418 22.48 4.26 12.84
CA PHE A 418 22.08 3.01 12.20
C PHE A 418 22.41 3.02 10.70
N CYS A 419 22.02 4.06 9.96
CA CYS A 419 22.30 4.16 8.53
C CYS A 419 23.80 4.14 8.24
N ASN A 420 24.61 4.87 9.03
CA ASN A 420 26.06 4.84 8.89
C ASN A 420 26.66 3.45 9.09
N LEU A 421 26.23 2.71 10.12
CA LEU A 421 26.72 1.36 10.39
C LEU A 421 26.21 0.34 9.37
N ALA A 422 25.00 0.53 8.89
CA ALA A 422 24.38 -0.31 7.88
C ALA A 422 24.85 0.00 6.45
N GLY A 423 25.58 1.10 6.24
CA GLY A 423 26.03 1.51 4.90
C GLY A 423 24.85 1.89 3.96
N ILE A 424 23.82 2.58 4.52
CA ILE A 424 22.60 3.00 3.81
C ILE A 424 22.63 4.51 3.65
#